data_dda07d770ca2c9b39b1fecda8716f5df
#
_entry.id   dda07d770ca2c9b39b1fecda8716f5df
#
_cell.length_a   1.000
_cell.length_b   1.000
_cell.length_c   1.000
_cell.angle_alpha   90.00
_cell.angle_beta   90.00
_cell.angle_gamma   90.00
#
_symmetry.space_group_name_H-M   'P 1'
#
loop_
_entity.id
_entity.type
_entity.pdbx_description
1 polymer ?
#
loop_
_entity_poly.entity_id
_entity_poly.type
_entity_poly.pdbx_seq_one_letter_code
_entity_poly.pdbx_strand_id
1 'polypeptide(L)'
;NNARQGANTNETVLTPANVNTNTFGKLFTYSVDGFVYAQPLVMTNVAILGKGTHNVVLVATEHNSIYAFDADSNQGANAAPLWQVNFINPAAGVTTVPNSDLGSTDITPEVGITATPVIDPITGTLYVEVKTKEVTNGVTSYVHRLHALDVTTGAERTSGVVANSPVVINAINYPGTGQGGSDTDGAGHVLFNGLKEHSRPALTLLNGKVYLAYASHGDQTPYHGWLFEYDGHTLAQTSVYKTTRKCVLGGCWQGGGGD
;
A
#
# COMPACT_ATOMS: atom_id res chain seq x y z
N ASN A 1 -14.64 -1.00 5.07
CA ASN A 1 -15.62 0.04 4.77
C ASN A 1 -15.11 1.40 5.27
N ASN A 2 -15.58 2.50 4.69
CA ASN A 2 -15.10 3.85 5.01
C ASN A 2 -15.46 4.34 6.43
N ALA A 3 -16.38 3.68 7.12
CA ALA A 3 -16.72 4.03 8.49
C ALA A 3 -15.61 3.67 9.51
N ARG A 4 -14.69 2.78 9.14
CA ARG A 4 -13.48 2.41 9.90
C ARG A 4 -13.73 2.17 11.41
N GLN A 5 -14.91 1.68 11.76
CA GLN A 5 -15.31 1.44 13.15
C GLN A 5 -14.67 0.19 13.77
N GLY A 6 -13.94 -0.63 12.97
CA GLY A 6 -13.39 -1.90 13.41
C GLY A 6 -14.44 -2.95 13.78
N ALA A 7 -15.70 -2.72 13.40
CA ALA A 7 -16.84 -3.57 13.76
C ALA A 7 -17.55 -4.08 12.51
N ASN A 8 -17.82 -5.38 12.46
CA ASN A 8 -18.78 -5.99 11.54
C ASN A 8 -20.12 -6.18 12.27
N THR A 9 -21.01 -5.20 12.14
CA THR A 9 -22.33 -5.24 12.79
C THR A 9 -23.30 -6.24 12.14
N ASN A 10 -22.93 -6.78 10.97
CA ASN A 10 -23.69 -7.78 10.26
C ASN A 10 -23.14 -9.20 10.43
N GLU A 11 -22.25 -9.41 11.41
CA GLU A 11 -21.70 -10.73 11.72
C GLU A 11 -22.80 -11.65 12.25
N THR A 12 -23.02 -12.76 11.56
CA THR A 12 -24.05 -13.75 11.92
C THR A 12 -23.49 -15.17 12.05
N VAL A 13 -22.22 -15.38 11.64
CA VAL A 13 -21.58 -16.70 11.66
C VAL A 13 -20.76 -16.87 12.94
N LEU A 14 -19.89 -15.89 13.25
CA LEU A 14 -19.05 -15.93 14.44
C LEU A 14 -19.82 -15.33 15.63
N THR A 15 -20.05 -16.13 16.64
CA THR A 15 -20.80 -15.75 17.84
C THR A 15 -20.04 -16.14 19.10
N PRO A 16 -20.34 -15.57 20.27
CA PRO A 16 -19.74 -16.01 21.53
C PRO A 16 -19.95 -17.51 21.82
N ALA A 17 -20.95 -18.14 21.22
CA ALA A 17 -21.20 -19.56 21.40
C ALA A 17 -20.26 -20.46 20.61
N ASN A 18 -19.78 -20.04 19.43
CA ASN A 18 -18.91 -20.84 18.56
C ASN A 18 -17.46 -20.34 18.48
N VAL A 19 -17.17 -19.13 18.99
CA VAL A 19 -15.80 -18.63 19.12
C VAL A 19 -15.24 -19.03 20.48
N ASN A 20 -14.77 -20.26 20.58
CA ASN A 20 -14.19 -20.84 21.79
C ASN A 20 -13.10 -21.85 21.45
N THR A 21 -12.34 -22.32 22.42
CA THR A 21 -11.18 -23.21 22.23
C THR A 21 -11.47 -24.55 21.56
N ASN A 22 -12.72 -25.00 21.54
CA ASN A 22 -13.09 -26.29 20.95
C ASN A 22 -13.55 -26.17 19.50
N THR A 23 -14.04 -25.01 19.08
CA THR A 23 -14.72 -24.83 17.80
C THR A 23 -14.11 -23.75 16.92
N PHE A 24 -13.18 -22.95 17.45
CA PHE A 24 -12.51 -21.88 16.73
C PHE A 24 -10.99 -22.06 16.76
N GLY A 25 -10.34 -22.08 15.60
CA GLY A 25 -8.89 -22.25 15.50
C GLY A 25 -8.37 -22.04 14.10
N LYS A 26 -7.05 -22.16 13.96
CA LYS A 26 -6.37 -22.06 12.68
C LYS A 26 -6.75 -23.22 11.78
N LEU A 27 -7.26 -22.94 10.58
CA LEU A 27 -7.63 -23.94 9.58
C LEU A 27 -6.43 -24.36 8.74
N PHE A 28 -5.67 -23.38 8.22
CA PHE A 28 -4.48 -23.61 7.38
C PHE A 28 -3.54 -22.39 7.38
N THR A 29 -2.45 -22.49 6.67
CA THR A 29 -1.42 -21.43 6.59
C THR A 29 -0.88 -21.34 5.16
N TYR A 30 -0.65 -20.13 4.68
CA TYR A 30 0.17 -19.86 3.51
C TYR A 30 1.49 -19.20 3.92
N SER A 31 2.55 -19.43 3.14
CA SER A 31 3.83 -18.74 3.29
C SER A 31 3.95 -17.59 2.33
N VAL A 32 4.56 -16.50 2.77
CA VAL A 32 4.89 -15.30 1.98
C VAL A 32 6.37 -14.94 2.15
N ASP A 33 6.88 -14.06 1.30
CA ASP A 33 8.30 -13.73 1.20
C ASP A 33 8.78 -12.60 2.14
N GLY A 34 7.88 -11.94 2.84
CA GLY A 34 8.21 -10.80 3.71
C GLY A 34 7.27 -10.67 4.89
N PHE A 35 7.55 -9.69 5.76
CA PHE A 35 6.63 -9.34 6.84
C PHE A 35 5.34 -8.74 6.29
N VAL A 36 4.22 -8.99 6.98
CA VAL A 36 2.89 -8.49 6.63
C VAL A 36 2.50 -7.44 7.66
N TYR A 37 2.57 -6.17 7.29
CA TYR A 37 2.07 -5.04 8.09
C TYR A 37 0.71 -4.55 7.55
N ALA A 38 0.52 -4.60 6.23
CA ALA A 38 -0.76 -4.32 5.59
C ALA A 38 -1.83 -5.31 6.04
N GLN A 39 -3.03 -4.85 6.32
CA GLN A 39 -4.14 -5.72 6.63
C GLN A 39 -4.50 -6.58 5.41
N PRO A 40 -4.59 -7.91 5.51
CA PRO A 40 -5.11 -8.75 4.44
C PRO A 40 -6.54 -8.36 4.08
N LEU A 41 -6.83 -8.31 2.78
CA LEU A 41 -8.14 -7.96 2.25
C LEU A 41 -8.83 -9.19 1.69
N VAL A 42 -10.15 -9.30 1.89
CA VAL A 42 -10.94 -10.42 1.37
C VAL A 42 -11.94 -9.91 0.33
N MET A 43 -12.01 -10.60 -0.80
CA MET A 43 -13.02 -10.39 -1.82
C MET A 43 -13.64 -11.74 -2.21
N THR A 44 -14.98 -11.80 -2.19
CA THR A 44 -15.71 -13.04 -2.50
C THR A 44 -16.08 -13.14 -3.96
N ASN A 45 -16.23 -14.38 -4.46
CA ASN A 45 -16.70 -14.68 -5.81
C ASN A 45 -15.86 -14.02 -6.93
N VAL A 46 -14.54 -14.01 -6.78
CA VAL A 46 -13.62 -13.47 -7.81
C VAL A 46 -13.38 -14.53 -8.88
N ALA A 47 -13.65 -14.18 -10.13
CA ALA A 47 -13.36 -15.04 -11.28
C ALA A 47 -11.85 -14.94 -11.61
N ILE A 48 -11.06 -15.91 -11.17
CA ILE A 48 -9.61 -15.96 -11.43
C ILE A 48 -9.38 -16.59 -12.81
N LEU A 49 -8.66 -15.89 -13.67
CA LEU A 49 -8.40 -16.32 -15.03
C LEU A 49 -7.77 -17.71 -15.09
N GLY A 50 -8.45 -18.65 -15.74
CA GLY A 50 -7.98 -20.03 -15.91
C GLY A 50 -8.05 -20.91 -14.65
N LYS A 51 -8.57 -20.40 -13.52
CA LYS A 51 -8.63 -21.14 -12.25
C LYS A 51 -10.05 -21.29 -11.68
N GLY A 52 -11.04 -20.55 -12.21
CA GLY A 52 -12.41 -20.60 -11.72
C GLY A 52 -12.75 -19.45 -10.78
N THR A 53 -13.85 -19.61 -10.03
CA THR A 53 -14.31 -18.59 -9.07
C THR A 53 -13.89 -18.96 -7.66
N HIS A 54 -13.29 -18.02 -6.95
CA HIS A 54 -12.72 -18.18 -5.61
C HIS A 54 -13.16 -17.05 -4.67
N ASN A 55 -13.23 -17.35 -3.38
CA ASN A 55 -13.08 -16.33 -2.36
C ASN A 55 -11.57 -16.08 -2.20
N VAL A 56 -11.15 -14.84 -2.34
CA VAL A 56 -9.73 -14.48 -2.43
C VAL A 56 -9.32 -13.68 -1.20
N VAL A 57 -8.18 -14.04 -0.60
CA VAL A 57 -7.46 -13.18 0.34
C VAL A 57 -6.24 -12.59 -0.33
N LEU A 58 -6.16 -11.25 -0.33
CA LEU A 58 -5.05 -10.48 -0.87
C LEU A 58 -4.11 -10.10 0.27
N VAL A 59 -2.83 -10.43 0.11
CA VAL A 59 -1.79 -10.18 1.12
C VAL A 59 -0.66 -9.40 0.49
N ALA A 60 -0.30 -8.25 1.08
CA ALA A 60 0.85 -7.44 0.68
C ALA A 60 1.98 -7.58 1.70
N THR A 61 3.24 -7.56 1.23
CA THR A 61 4.41 -7.76 2.07
C THR A 61 5.40 -6.61 1.98
N GLU A 62 6.23 -6.47 3.00
CA GLU A 62 7.38 -5.55 2.97
C GLU A 62 8.44 -5.95 1.93
N HIS A 63 8.37 -7.17 1.37
CA HIS A 63 9.19 -7.57 0.22
C HIS A 63 8.61 -7.12 -1.13
N ASN A 64 7.70 -6.15 -1.13
CA ASN A 64 7.04 -5.62 -2.31
C ASN A 64 6.31 -6.68 -3.14
N SER A 65 5.78 -7.72 -2.51
CA SER A 65 4.93 -8.73 -3.14
C SER A 65 3.47 -8.53 -2.79
N ILE A 66 2.60 -8.87 -3.75
CA ILE A 66 1.18 -9.08 -3.49
C ILE A 66 0.82 -10.50 -3.91
N TYR A 67 0.15 -11.19 -3.02
CA TYR A 67 -0.38 -12.54 -3.22
C TYR A 67 -1.89 -12.50 -3.24
N ALA A 68 -2.50 -13.29 -4.12
CA ALA A 68 -3.88 -13.69 -4.03
C ALA A 68 -3.94 -15.18 -3.69
N PHE A 69 -4.48 -15.51 -2.55
CA PHE A 69 -4.68 -16.89 -2.12
C PHE A 69 -6.17 -17.24 -2.12
N ASP A 70 -6.47 -18.52 -2.27
CA ASP A 70 -7.81 -19.03 -1.99
C ASP A 70 -8.09 -18.91 -0.48
N ALA A 71 -9.22 -18.28 -0.13
CA ALA A 71 -9.56 -18.04 1.28
C ALA A 71 -10.19 -19.28 1.97
N ASP A 72 -10.63 -20.25 1.18
CA ASP A 72 -11.38 -21.41 1.68
C ASP A 72 -10.53 -22.68 1.82
N SER A 73 -9.42 -22.79 1.05
CA SER A 73 -8.60 -24.00 1.01
C SER A 73 -7.17 -23.74 0.55
N ASN A 74 -6.21 -24.44 1.15
CA ASN A 74 -4.83 -24.51 0.67
C ASN A 74 -4.47 -25.90 0.11
N GLN A 75 -5.46 -26.69 -0.35
CA GLN A 75 -5.24 -28.04 -0.84
C GLN A 75 -5.23 -28.12 -2.37
N GLY A 76 -4.53 -29.11 -2.92
CA GLY A 76 -4.50 -29.35 -4.37
C GLY A 76 -3.96 -28.16 -5.15
N ALA A 77 -4.71 -27.68 -6.12
CA ALA A 77 -4.35 -26.51 -6.93
C ALA A 77 -4.28 -25.20 -6.12
N ASN A 78 -4.94 -25.13 -4.97
CA ASN A 78 -4.96 -23.97 -4.08
C ASN A 78 -3.78 -23.95 -3.07
N ALA A 79 -2.88 -24.94 -3.12
CA ALA A 79 -1.66 -24.95 -2.29
C ALA A 79 -0.68 -23.82 -2.64
N ALA A 80 -0.74 -23.32 -3.87
CA ALA A 80 0.01 -22.15 -4.36
C ALA A 80 -0.90 -20.92 -4.47
N PRO A 81 -0.33 -19.70 -4.59
CA PRO A 81 -1.10 -18.51 -4.87
C PRO A 81 -1.92 -18.65 -6.16
N LEU A 82 -3.11 -18.11 -6.18
CA LEU A 82 -3.94 -17.94 -7.38
C LEU A 82 -3.20 -17.07 -8.40
N TRP A 83 -2.59 -15.99 -7.91
CA TRP A 83 -1.60 -15.19 -8.62
C TRP A 83 -0.68 -14.50 -7.59
N GLN A 84 0.48 -14.07 -8.09
CA GLN A 84 1.46 -13.29 -7.34
C GLN A 84 2.09 -12.25 -8.26
N VAL A 85 2.36 -11.08 -7.74
CA VAL A 85 3.16 -10.03 -8.38
C VAL A 85 4.19 -9.51 -7.38
N ASN A 86 5.38 -9.17 -7.87
CA ASN A 86 6.44 -8.54 -7.10
C ASN A 86 6.95 -7.31 -7.84
N PHE A 87 7.19 -6.21 -7.12
CA PHE A 87 7.55 -4.92 -7.70
C PHE A 87 9.05 -4.63 -7.65
N ILE A 88 9.88 -5.58 -7.24
CA ILE A 88 11.34 -5.44 -7.30
C ILE A 88 11.91 -6.06 -8.55
N ASN A 89 13.01 -5.47 -9.04
CA ASN A 89 13.83 -6.00 -10.12
C ASN A 89 15.32 -5.68 -9.82
N PRO A 90 15.99 -6.49 -8.99
CA PRO A 90 17.36 -6.23 -8.59
C PRO A 90 18.35 -6.10 -9.76
N ALA A 91 18.10 -6.81 -10.87
CA ALA A 91 18.91 -6.71 -12.07
C ALA A 91 18.81 -5.34 -12.76
N ALA A 92 17.68 -4.63 -12.56
CA ALA A 92 17.48 -3.26 -13.00
C ALA A 92 17.76 -2.22 -11.90
N GLY A 93 18.31 -2.65 -10.74
CA GLY A 93 18.60 -1.79 -9.61
C GLY A 93 17.39 -1.41 -8.77
N VAL A 94 16.24 -2.09 -8.92
CA VAL A 94 15.01 -1.83 -8.17
C VAL A 94 14.88 -2.85 -7.04
N THR A 95 14.91 -2.38 -5.79
CA THR A 95 14.83 -3.22 -4.59
C THR A 95 13.84 -2.64 -3.58
N THR A 96 13.54 -3.40 -2.53
CA THR A 96 12.98 -2.84 -1.28
C THR A 96 13.94 -1.85 -0.66
N VAL A 97 13.47 -1.05 0.28
CA VAL A 97 14.32 -0.11 1.03
C VAL A 97 14.84 -0.81 2.28
N PRO A 98 16.15 -1.09 2.39
CA PRO A 98 16.71 -1.69 3.59
C PRO A 98 16.60 -0.71 4.76
N ASN A 99 16.30 -1.21 5.96
CA ASN A 99 16.17 -0.37 7.15
C ASN A 99 17.42 0.43 7.49
N SER A 100 18.62 -0.03 7.07
CA SER A 100 19.88 0.70 7.21
C SER A 100 19.89 2.05 6.51
N ASP A 101 19.12 2.21 5.42
CA ASP A 101 19.04 3.48 4.69
C ASP A 101 18.12 4.50 5.39
N LEU A 102 17.19 4.01 6.19
CA LEU A 102 16.14 4.83 6.81
C LEU A 102 16.60 5.57 8.06
N GLY A 103 17.66 5.08 8.72
CA GLY A 103 18.09 5.58 10.04
C GLY A 103 17.07 5.27 11.15
N SER A 104 16.20 4.29 10.93
CA SER A 104 15.19 3.80 11.86
C SER A 104 15.09 2.28 11.80
N THR A 105 14.65 1.67 12.91
CA THR A 105 14.41 0.23 13.02
C THR A 105 12.96 -0.10 13.31
N ASP A 106 12.06 0.84 13.02
CA ASP A 106 10.61 0.68 13.19
C ASP A 106 10.05 -0.47 12.34
N ILE A 107 10.60 -0.68 11.14
CA ILE A 107 10.33 -1.85 10.29
C ILE A 107 11.67 -2.44 9.86
N THR A 108 11.85 -3.73 10.06
CA THR A 108 13.08 -4.47 9.73
C THR A 108 12.74 -5.82 9.10
N PRO A 109 13.60 -6.35 8.20
CA PRO A 109 14.89 -5.83 7.72
C PRO A 109 14.75 -4.81 6.59
N GLU A 110 13.58 -4.64 6.03
CA GLU A 110 13.29 -3.88 4.81
C GLU A 110 11.90 -3.24 4.86
N VAL A 111 11.69 -2.23 4.03
CA VAL A 111 10.41 -1.54 3.84
C VAL A 111 9.99 -1.63 2.38
N GLY A 112 8.75 -1.99 2.17
CA GLY A 112 8.10 -2.09 0.88
C GLY A 112 6.65 -1.63 0.94
N ILE A 113 5.69 -2.59 0.93
CA ILE A 113 4.26 -2.29 1.02
C ILE A 113 3.83 -2.35 2.49
N THR A 114 3.76 -1.21 3.16
CA THR A 114 3.32 -1.11 4.56
C THR A 114 1.85 -0.72 4.69
N ALA A 115 1.40 0.21 3.85
CA ALA A 115 0.01 0.68 3.86
C ALA A 115 -0.95 -0.41 3.40
N THR A 116 -2.06 -0.58 4.09
CA THR A 116 -3.13 -1.47 3.64
C THR A 116 -3.70 -0.98 2.31
N PRO A 117 -3.70 -1.81 1.26
CA PRO A 117 -4.31 -1.48 -0.03
C PRO A 117 -5.81 -1.24 0.07
N VAL A 118 -6.43 -0.78 -1.03
CA VAL A 118 -7.90 -0.66 -1.10
C VAL A 118 -8.42 -1.28 -2.40
N ILE A 119 -9.55 -1.99 -2.30
CA ILE A 119 -10.22 -2.61 -3.44
C ILE A 119 -11.39 -1.74 -3.88
N ASP A 120 -11.47 -1.46 -5.17
CA ASP A 120 -12.72 -1.05 -5.81
C ASP A 120 -13.47 -2.30 -6.30
N PRO A 121 -14.54 -2.71 -5.62
CA PRO A 121 -15.27 -3.91 -6.00
C PRO A 121 -16.09 -3.73 -7.30
N ILE A 122 -16.33 -2.48 -7.74
CA ILE A 122 -17.09 -2.20 -8.95
C ILE A 122 -16.23 -2.46 -10.18
N THR A 123 -14.98 -2.00 -10.16
CA THR A 123 -14.05 -2.15 -11.28
C THR A 123 -13.16 -3.39 -11.14
N GLY A 124 -13.17 -4.06 -9.99
CA GLY A 124 -12.25 -5.15 -9.68
C GLY A 124 -10.80 -4.68 -9.64
N THR A 125 -10.54 -3.49 -9.10
CA THR A 125 -9.21 -2.89 -9.04
C THR A 125 -8.67 -2.87 -7.61
N LEU A 126 -7.44 -3.35 -7.42
CA LEU A 126 -6.68 -3.21 -6.20
C LEU A 126 -5.71 -2.03 -6.35
N TYR A 127 -5.88 -0.99 -5.55
CA TYR A 127 -4.92 0.12 -5.46
C TYR A 127 -3.95 -0.15 -4.32
N VAL A 128 -2.66 -0.03 -4.62
CA VAL A 128 -1.58 -0.28 -3.66
C VAL A 128 -0.47 0.75 -3.80
N GLU A 129 0.06 1.19 -2.67
CA GLU A 129 1.25 2.03 -2.60
C GLU A 129 2.47 1.16 -2.39
N VAL A 130 3.51 1.39 -3.21
CA VAL A 130 4.75 0.62 -3.20
C VAL A 130 5.93 1.56 -3.05
N LYS A 131 6.79 1.31 -2.05
CA LYS A 131 8.05 2.02 -1.84
C LYS A 131 9.23 1.19 -2.34
N THR A 132 10.09 1.79 -3.17
CA THR A 132 11.29 1.15 -3.71
C THR A 132 12.54 2.00 -3.52
N LYS A 133 13.68 1.32 -3.43
CA LYS A 133 15.00 1.90 -3.65
C LYS A 133 15.41 1.60 -5.09
N GLU A 134 15.81 2.62 -5.82
CA GLU A 134 16.19 2.50 -7.23
C GLU A 134 17.59 3.07 -7.46
N VAL A 135 18.45 2.29 -8.09
CA VAL A 135 19.81 2.69 -8.43
C VAL A 135 19.97 2.70 -9.95
N THR A 136 20.08 3.90 -10.52
CA THR A 136 20.25 4.09 -11.96
C THR A 136 21.55 4.88 -12.23
N ASN A 137 22.48 4.30 -12.99
CA ASN A 137 23.78 4.89 -13.29
C ASN A 137 24.56 5.35 -12.04
N GLY A 138 24.46 4.57 -10.95
CA GLY A 138 25.11 4.87 -9.67
C GLY A 138 24.41 5.92 -8.81
N VAL A 139 23.28 6.45 -9.26
CA VAL A 139 22.46 7.40 -8.47
C VAL A 139 21.33 6.63 -7.78
N THR A 140 21.27 6.78 -6.45
CA THR A 140 20.20 6.18 -5.64
C THR A 140 19.03 7.15 -5.49
N SER A 141 17.82 6.64 -5.68
CA SER A 141 16.56 7.32 -5.41
C SER A 141 15.61 6.42 -4.62
N TYR A 142 14.69 7.03 -3.89
CA TYR A 142 13.65 6.34 -3.13
C TYR A 142 12.31 6.81 -3.69
N VAL A 143 11.54 5.87 -4.20
CA VAL A 143 10.37 6.18 -5.02
C VAL A 143 9.14 5.53 -4.41
N HIS A 144 8.07 6.30 -4.31
CA HIS A 144 6.74 5.82 -3.99
C HIS A 144 5.88 5.82 -5.25
N ARG A 145 5.15 4.72 -5.48
CA ARG A 145 4.23 4.61 -6.62
C ARG A 145 2.86 4.13 -6.17
N LEU A 146 1.84 4.73 -6.76
CA LEU A 146 0.49 4.19 -6.71
C LEU A 146 0.29 3.25 -7.91
N HIS A 147 0.02 2.00 -7.62
CA HIS A 147 -0.32 0.96 -8.57
C HIS A 147 -1.81 0.67 -8.56
N ALA A 148 -2.37 0.29 -9.68
CA ALA A 148 -3.73 -0.20 -9.84
C ALA A 148 -3.69 -1.56 -10.55
N LEU A 149 -4.04 -2.62 -9.84
CA LEU A 149 -3.95 -4.00 -10.31
C LEU A 149 -5.33 -4.59 -10.56
N ASP A 150 -5.42 -5.46 -11.54
CA ASP A 150 -6.57 -6.31 -11.77
C ASP A 150 -6.65 -7.40 -10.69
N VAL A 151 -7.71 -7.45 -9.90
CA VAL A 151 -7.85 -8.45 -8.82
C VAL A 151 -7.95 -9.89 -9.32
N THR A 152 -8.28 -10.08 -10.60
CA THR A 152 -8.43 -11.43 -11.18
C THR A 152 -7.10 -12.03 -11.66
N THR A 153 -6.08 -11.18 -11.89
CA THR A 153 -4.81 -11.61 -12.51
C THR A 153 -3.56 -11.07 -11.82
N GLY A 154 -3.69 -10.00 -11.01
CA GLY A 154 -2.56 -9.24 -10.49
C GLY A 154 -1.88 -8.32 -11.53
N ALA A 155 -2.39 -8.27 -12.77
CA ALA A 155 -1.80 -7.47 -13.82
C ALA A 155 -2.00 -5.96 -13.58
N GLU A 156 -0.98 -5.18 -13.94
CA GLU A 156 -1.02 -3.72 -13.90
C GLU A 156 -2.04 -3.17 -14.90
N ARG A 157 -2.89 -2.25 -14.46
CA ARG A 157 -3.89 -1.59 -15.30
C ARG A 157 -3.29 -0.36 -15.99
N THR A 158 -2.76 -0.56 -17.18
CA THR A 158 -2.16 0.53 -17.99
C THR A 158 -3.16 1.22 -18.89
N SER A 159 -4.34 0.62 -19.09
CA SER A 159 -5.42 1.14 -19.93
C SER A 159 -6.76 0.50 -19.54
N GLY A 160 -7.87 1.02 -20.07
CA GLY A 160 -9.21 0.47 -19.85
C GLY A 160 -9.92 1.11 -18.65
N VAL A 161 -10.41 0.30 -17.70
CA VAL A 161 -11.21 0.76 -16.54
C VAL A 161 -10.42 1.69 -15.63
N VAL A 162 -9.12 1.43 -15.52
CA VAL A 162 -8.12 2.33 -14.93
C VAL A 162 -6.99 2.45 -15.93
N ALA A 163 -6.40 3.64 -16.05
CA ALA A 163 -5.31 3.90 -16.98
C ALA A 163 -4.12 4.51 -16.25
N ASN A 164 -2.95 4.48 -16.94
CA ASN A 164 -1.69 5.11 -16.53
C ASN A 164 -1.02 4.52 -15.27
N SER A 165 -1.46 3.36 -14.79
CA SER A 165 -0.77 2.70 -13.69
C SER A 165 0.60 2.14 -14.17
N PRO A 166 1.66 2.23 -13.33
CA PRO A 166 1.73 2.97 -12.08
C PRO A 166 2.06 4.46 -12.26
N VAL A 167 1.74 5.28 -11.24
CA VAL A 167 2.14 6.69 -11.19
C VAL A 167 3.07 6.96 -10.00
N VAL A 168 4.06 7.83 -10.20
CA VAL A 168 4.95 8.27 -9.12
C VAL A 168 4.20 9.24 -8.21
N ILE A 169 4.27 8.99 -6.91
CA ILE A 169 3.72 9.86 -5.88
C ILE A 169 4.74 10.94 -5.54
N ASN A 170 4.39 12.19 -5.74
CA ASN A 170 5.27 13.32 -5.47
C ASN A 170 4.46 14.61 -5.24
N ALA A 171 5.03 15.53 -4.47
CA ALA A 171 4.51 16.90 -4.32
C ALA A 171 5.35 17.86 -5.19
N ILE A 172 4.95 18.05 -6.43
CA ILE A 172 5.67 18.91 -7.38
C ILE A 172 5.27 20.38 -7.13
N ASN A 173 6.29 21.25 -6.93
CA ASN A 173 6.10 22.70 -6.73
C ASN A 173 5.12 23.05 -5.60
N TYR A 174 5.07 22.24 -4.52
CA TYR A 174 4.21 22.55 -3.39
C TYR A 174 4.70 23.80 -2.66
N PRO A 175 3.92 24.91 -2.61
CA PRO A 175 4.40 26.18 -2.07
C PRO A 175 4.61 26.10 -0.56
N GLY A 176 5.74 26.58 -0.08
CA GLY A 176 6.07 26.61 1.35
C GLY A 176 7.56 26.76 1.61
N THR A 177 7.88 26.95 2.87
CA THR A 177 9.27 26.94 3.36
C THR A 177 9.53 25.63 4.06
N GLY A 178 10.52 24.86 3.56
CA GLY A 178 11.08 23.72 4.26
C GLY A 178 12.06 24.15 5.36
N GLN A 179 12.64 23.18 6.07
CA GLN A 179 13.72 23.43 7.02
C GLN A 179 15.10 23.56 6.36
N GLY A 180 15.17 23.30 5.08
CA GLY A 180 16.40 23.24 4.30
C GLY A 180 16.90 21.82 4.07
N GLY A 181 17.87 21.67 3.18
CA GLY A 181 18.39 20.37 2.79
C GLY A 181 17.45 19.60 1.85
N SER A 182 17.04 18.40 2.25
CA SER A 182 16.28 17.48 1.38
C SER A 182 14.77 17.73 1.34
N ASP A 183 14.25 18.73 2.04
CA ASP A 183 12.82 19.06 2.08
C ASP A 183 12.45 20.37 1.33
N THR A 184 13.40 20.98 0.62
CA THR A 184 13.16 22.20 -0.15
C THR A 184 14.04 22.25 -1.41
N ASP A 185 13.52 22.87 -2.45
CA ASP A 185 14.28 23.19 -3.68
C ASP A 185 15.00 24.54 -3.62
N GLY A 186 14.87 25.28 -2.50
CA GLY A 186 15.41 26.63 -2.35
C GLY A 186 14.66 27.72 -3.15
N ALA A 187 13.65 27.36 -3.93
CA ALA A 187 12.83 28.27 -4.75
C ALA A 187 11.46 28.57 -4.14
N GLY A 188 11.24 28.20 -2.87
CA GLY A 188 9.99 28.41 -2.16
C GLY A 188 9.03 27.24 -2.26
N HIS A 189 9.53 26.03 -2.56
CA HIS A 189 8.73 24.83 -2.58
C HIS A 189 9.22 23.81 -1.55
N VAL A 190 8.30 23.07 -0.96
CA VAL A 190 8.58 21.91 -0.10
C VAL A 190 8.51 20.65 -0.94
N LEU A 191 9.53 19.80 -0.78
CA LEU A 191 9.64 18.55 -1.52
C LEU A 191 9.08 17.38 -0.70
N PHE A 192 8.48 16.42 -1.40
CA PHE A 192 8.17 15.11 -0.86
C PHE A 192 9.47 14.28 -0.82
N ASN A 193 9.92 13.92 0.37
CA ASN A 193 11.16 13.18 0.53
C ASN A 193 10.89 11.68 0.55
N GLY A 194 11.08 11.01 -0.58
CA GLY A 194 10.79 9.58 -0.74
C GLY A 194 11.57 8.65 0.22
N LEU A 195 12.72 9.08 0.75
CA LEU A 195 13.42 8.30 1.79
C LEU A 195 12.74 8.45 3.15
N LYS A 196 12.41 9.67 3.54
CA LYS A 196 11.94 10.01 4.89
C LYS A 196 10.46 9.73 5.09
N GLU A 197 9.66 9.98 4.06
CA GLU A 197 8.22 9.80 4.13
C GLU A 197 7.84 8.31 4.18
N HIS A 198 6.80 8.01 4.92
CA HIS A 198 6.30 6.66 5.14
C HIS A 198 4.80 6.60 5.06
N SER A 199 4.27 5.78 4.16
CA SER A 199 2.84 5.49 4.04
C SER A 199 2.46 4.40 5.05
N ARG A 200 1.88 4.79 6.19
CA ARG A 200 1.42 3.87 7.23
C ARG A 200 -0.10 3.70 7.24
N PRO A 201 -0.90 4.78 7.07
CA PRO A 201 -2.35 4.69 6.98
C PRO A 201 -2.79 3.83 5.80
N ALA A 202 -3.92 3.13 5.96
CA ALA A 202 -4.53 2.40 4.85
C ALA A 202 -4.99 3.36 3.75
N LEU A 203 -4.86 2.95 2.50
CA LEU A 203 -5.44 3.67 1.38
C LEU A 203 -6.97 3.73 1.55
N THR A 204 -7.55 4.84 1.14
CA THR A 204 -9.00 5.03 1.18
C THR A 204 -9.53 5.29 -0.23
N LEU A 205 -10.58 4.60 -0.62
CA LEU A 205 -11.34 4.86 -1.86
C LEU A 205 -12.66 5.53 -1.50
N LEU A 206 -12.86 6.76 -1.93
CA LEU A 206 -14.07 7.52 -1.66
C LEU A 206 -14.48 8.32 -2.92
N ASN A 207 -15.71 8.17 -3.37
CA ASN A 207 -16.27 8.89 -4.51
C ASN A 207 -15.39 8.82 -5.77
N GLY A 208 -14.81 7.63 -6.06
CA GLY A 208 -13.93 7.41 -7.20
C GLY A 208 -12.54 8.04 -7.09
N LYS A 209 -12.15 8.47 -5.90
CA LYS A 209 -10.83 9.01 -5.58
C LYS A 209 -10.08 8.09 -4.63
N VAL A 210 -8.76 7.94 -4.84
CA VAL A 210 -7.84 7.21 -3.97
C VAL A 210 -7.05 8.21 -3.14
N TYR A 211 -7.09 8.03 -1.81
CA TYR A 211 -6.39 8.86 -0.84
C TYR A 211 -5.25 8.10 -0.22
N LEU A 212 -4.10 8.75 -0.09
CA LEU A 212 -2.88 8.24 0.55
C LEU A 212 -2.39 9.25 1.57
N ALA A 213 -2.02 8.78 2.76
CA ALA A 213 -1.48 9.63 3.80
C ALA A 213 -0.08 9.17 4.23
N TYR A 214 0.74 10.14 4.64
CA TYR A 214 2.15 9.91 4.96
C TYR A 214 2.54 10.52 6.30
N ALA A 215 3.47 9.81 6.93
CA ALA A 215 4.24 10.25 8.08
C ALA A 215 5.74 10.07 7.78
N SER A 216 6.54 9.67 8.75
CA SER A 216 7.97 9.41 8.55
C SER A 216 8.41 8.11 9.20
N HIS A 217 9.63 7.66 8.86
CA HIS A 217 10.32 6.61 9.59
C HIS A 217 10.98 7.18 10.85
N GLY A 218 10.53 6.74 12.05
CA GLY A 218 11.17 7.06 13.34
C GLY A 218 11.37 8.55 13.58
N ASP A 219 10.49 9.41 13.09
CA ASP A 219 10.58 10.88 13.22
C ASP A 219 11.89 11.48 12.71
N GLN A 220 12.49 10.87 11.68
CA GLN A 220 13.74 11.33 11.07
C GLN A 220 13.54 12.60 10.25
N THR A 221 13.93 13.74 10.81
CA THR A 221 13.83 15.06 10.13
C THR A 221 14.81 15.20 8.95
N PRO A 222 14.49 16.06 7.96
CA PRO A 222 13.22 16.76 7.76
C PRO A 222 12.16 15.84 7.13
N TYR A 223 10.93 15.87 7.66
CA TYR A 223 9.78 15.20 7.07
C TYR A 223 8.50 16.02 7.25
N HIS A 224 7.47 15.66 6.51
CA HIS A 224 6.16 16.29 6.60
C HIS A 224 5.06 15.24 6.56
N GLY A 225 3.93 15.54 7.17
CA GLY A 225 2.70 14.79 6.91
C GLY A 225 2.10 15.24 5.58
N TRP A 226 1.78 14.29 4.72
CA TRP A 226 1.18 14.53 3.42
C TRP A 226 -0.13 13.76 3.29
N LEU A 227 -1.07 14.37 2.56
CA LEU A 227 -2.27 13.70 2.06
C LEU A 227 -2.35 13.94 0.56
N PHE A 228 -2.42 12.88 -0.21
CA PHE A 228 -2.57 12.91 -1.66
C PHE A 228 -3.93 12.38 -2.08
N GLU A 229 -4.50 12.98 -3.12
CA GLU A 229 -5.71 12.52 -3.77
C GLU A 229 -5.42 12.24 -5.24
N TYR A 230 -5.80 11.04 -5.70
CA TYR A 230 -5.69 10.61 -7.08
C TYR A 230 -7.07 10.25 -7.62
N ASP A 231 -7.30 10.55 -8.89
CA ASP A 231 -8.46 10.05 -9.61
C ASP A 231 -8.34 8.53 -9.80
N GLY A 232 -9.34 7.76 -9.37
CA GLY A 232 -9.29 6.31 -9.39
C GLY A 232 -9.26 5.70 -10.80
N HIS A 233 -9.73 6.42 -11.82
CA HIS A 233 -9.75 5.91 -13.20
C HIS A 233 -8.50 6.30 -14.00
N THR A 234 -7.99 7.50 -13.81
CA THR A 234 -6.87 8.03 -14.60
C THR A 234 -5.54 8.01 -13.87
N LEU A 235 -5.56 7.78 -12.56
CA LEU A 235 -4.43 7.96 -11.62
C LEU A 235 -3.80 9.36 -11.69
N ALA A 236 -4.51 10.35 -12.23
CA ALA A 236 -4.06 11.73 -12.17
C ALA A 236 -4.12 12.24 -10.71
N GLN A 237 -3.05 12.85 -10.23
CA GLN A 237 -3.06 13.54 -8.94
C GLN A 237 -4.00 14.74 -9.02
N THR A 238 -5.04 14.77 -8.22
CA THR A 238 -6.06 15.83 -8.22
C THR A 238 -5.90 16.79 -7.07
N SER A 239 -5.26 16.36 -5.98
CA SER A 239 -4.95 17.23 -4.85
C SER A 239 -3.73 16.72 -4.08
N VAL A 240 -3.05 17.65 -3.41
CA VAL A 240 -2.01 17.35 -2.42
C VAL A 240 -2.12 18.36 -1.29
N TYR A 241 -2.00 17.87 -0.06
CA TYR A 241 -2.05 18.68 1.14
C TYR A 241 -0.93 18.30 2.09
N LYS A 242 -0.24 19.32 2.65
CA LYS A 242 0.76 19.16 3.71
C LYS A 242 0.12 19.53 5.04
N THR A 243 0.16 18.62 6.02
CA THR A 243 -0.52 18.80 7.32
C THR A 243 0.02 19.96 8.13
N THR A 244 1.31 20.27 7.98
CA THR A 244 1.99 21.37 8.68
C THR A 244 2.43 22.46 7.72
N ARG A 245 1.53 23.36 7.39
CA ARG A 245 1.70 24.36 6.30
C ARG A 245 3.00 25.19 6.40
N LYS A 246 3.40 25.61 7.59
CA LYS A 246 4.57 26.49 7.81
C LYS A 246 5.66 25.83 8.67
N CYS A 247 5.46 24.56 9.04
CA CYS A 247 6.33 23.84 9.95
C CYS A 247 6.76 22.51 9.34
N VAL A 248 7.60 21.80 10.01
CA VAL A 248 7.95 20.40 9.78
C VAL A 248 7.23 19.49 10.75
N LEU A 249 7.40 18.18 10.58
CA LEU A 249 6.76 17.13 11.38
C LEU A 249 5.25 17.05 11.08
N GLY A 250 4.47 16.41 11.93
CA GLY A 250 3.02 16.33 11.79
C GLY A 250 2.53 15.25 10.83
N GLY A 251 3.13 14.06 10.92
CA GLY A 251 2.74 12.91 10.12
C GLY A 251 1.36 12.35 10.47
N CYS A 252 0.74 11.67 9.49
CA CYS A 252 -0.47 10.87 9.66
C CYS A 252 -0.07 9.43 10.02
N TRP A 253 -0.49 8.94 11.19
CA TRP A 253 -0.01 7.67 11.75
C TRP A 253 -1.10 6.62 11.94
N GLN A 254 -2.30 6.84 11.50
CA GLN A 254 -3.42 5.93 11.74
C GLN A 254 -3.24 4.62 10.96
N GLY A 255 -2.49 3.69 11.54
CA GLY A 255 -2.22 2.39 10.94
C GLY A 255 -3.49 1.56 10.75
N GLY A 256 -3.71 1.06 9.53
CA GLY A 256 -4.85 0.21 9.18
C GLY A 256 -6.20 0.91 9.09
N GLY A 257 -6.31 2.12 9.61
CA GLY A 257 -7.56 2.88 9.63
C GLY A 257 -7.94 3.51 8.30
N GLY A 258 -7.04 4.08 7.56
CA GLY A 258 -7.31 5.01 6.47
C GLY A 258 -7.95 6.32 6.98
N ASP A 259 -7.55 7.43 6.45
CA ASP A 259 -8.01 8.77 6.84
C ASP A 259 -9.21 9.24 6.00
#